data_fe116ff185e3cad72747171612213fb7
#
_entry.id   fe116ff185e3cad72747171612213fb7
#
_cell.length_a   1.000
_cell.length_b   1.000
_cell.length_c   1.000
_cell.angle_alpha   90.00
_cell.angle_beta   90.00
_cell.angle_gamma   90.00
#
_symmetry.space_group_name_H-M   'P 1'
#
loop_
_entity.id
_entity.type
_entity.pdbx_description
1 polymer ?
#
loop_
_entity_poly.entity_id
_entity_poly.type
_entity_poly.pdbx_seq_one_letter_code
_entity_poly.pdbx_strand_id
1 'polypeptide(L)'
;MKIVWLLFLLFVSLTLGAQDITGKWYGYPDLKNMRLRLEYHVEKAGGGYQVTLKIPDLSEKTYRADAVELADHVLTVNIADAQTRSILRLQADGSLKGTFLWEGYDFELLLTRTPVVFKRPQTPKEPFSYHSEEVTFQNADDGVTLAGTLTWPASGARCKAVVLVSGSGGQDRNNTFSEHKTFFVLADYLARHGIATLRVDDRGVGKSGGNLKESGLPDADADAVAAVNYLKQRPEINADSVGVIGHSEGAFVAFSMAARKEVPFIITLAGGGVSGSELLLMQRAALLKVSGVKEDFIEKYNNYMRQAQDIVLQSGDAATCERKLTELFNGTPLAGQAAATTQQLY
;
A
#
# COMPACT_ATOMS: atom_id res chain seq x y z
N MET A 1 -55.81 -63.32 -23.10
CA MET A 1 -55.31 -62.50 -22.01
C MET A 1 -54.10 -61.75 -22.55
N LYS A 2 -54.22 -60.42 -22.79
CA LYS A 2 -53.17 -59.56 -23.28
C LYS A 2 -52.71 -58.71 -22.10
N ILE A 3 -51.47 -58.92 -21.67
CA ILE A 3 -50.84 -58.17 -20.60
C ILE A 3 -50.28 -56.90 -21.24
N VAL A 4 -50.79 -55.73 -20.84
CA VAL A 4 -50.31 -54.40 -21.24
C VAL A 4 -49.29 -53.98 -20.20
N TRP A 5 -48.01 -53.87 -20.58
CA TRP A 5 -46.95 -53.27 -19.78
C TRP A 5 -47.06 -51.77 -19.91
N LEU A 6 -47.39 -51.08 -18.80
CA LEU A 6 -47.37 -49.63 -18.69
C LEU A 6 -45.95 -49.25 -18.26
N LEU A 7 -45.17 -48.71 -19.18
CA LEU A 7 -43.87 -48.07 -18.89
C LEU A 7 -44.14 -46.70 -18.29
N PHE A 8 -43.94 -46.57 -16.98
CA PHE A 8 -43.91 -45.30 -16.26
C PHE A 8 -42.55 -44.64 -16.50
N LEU A 9 -42.43 -43.70 -17.46
CA LEU A 9 -41.31 -42.84 -17.64
C LEU A 9 -41.30 -41.78 -16.51
N LEU A 10 -40.49 -42.01 -15.50
CA LEU A 10 -40.19 -41.02 -14.44
C LEU A 10 -39.34 -39.90 -15.05
N PHE A 11 -39.99 -38.81 -15.47
CA PHE A 11 -39.29 -37.56 -15.77
C PHE A 11 -38.78 -36.97 -14.45
N VAL A 12 -37.54 -37.27 -14.09
CA VAL A 12 -36.81 -36.52 -13.08
C VAL A 12 -36.46 -35.18 -13.73
N SER A 13 -37.29 -34.18 -13.52
CA SER A 13 -36.94 -32.79 -13.79
C SER A 13 -35.81 -32.42 -12.85
N LEU A 14 -34.56 -32.56 -13.29
CA LEU A 14 -33.45 -31.89 -12.68
C LEU A 14 -33.70 -30.39 -12.85
N THR A 15 -34.38 -29.78 -11.87
CA THR A 15 -34.28 -28.33 -11.67
C THR A 15 -32.82 -28.05 -11.38
N LEU A 16 -32.04 -27.67 -12.39
CA LEU A 16 -30.82 -26.96 -12.18
C LEU A 16 -31.21 -25.67 -11.45
N GLY A 17 -31.26 -25.75 -10.14
CA GLY A 17 -31.36 -24.56 -9.30
C GLY A 17 -30.22 -23.65 -9.70
N ALA A 18 -30.51 -22.44 -10.17
CA ALA A 18 -29.50 -21.44 -10.43
C ALA A 18 -28.69 -21.31 -9.13
N GLN A 19 -27.45 -21.75 -9.16
CA GLN A 19 -26.58 -21.68 -8.01
C GLN A 19 -26.51 -20.22 -7.56
N ASP A 20 -26.87 -19.95 -6.30
CA ASP A 20 -26.92 -18.60 -5.76
C ASP A 20 -25.50 -18.05 -5.63
N ILE A 21 -25.19 -17.01 -6.40
CA ILE A 21 -23.89 -16.33 -6.36
C ILE A 21 -23.82 -15.22 -5.30
N THR A 22 -24.88 -14.96 -4.56
CA THR A 22 -24.90 -13.91 -3.54
C THR A 22 -23.95 -14.17 -2.38
N GLY A 23 -23.57 -13.11 -1.67
CA GLY A 23 -22.66 -13.14 -0.54
C GLY A 23 -21.24 -12.82 -0.90
N LYS A 24 -20.31 -13.13 0.00
CA LYS A 24 -18.90 -12.76 -0.13
C LYS A 24 -18.11 -13.81 -0.89
N TRP A 25 -17.17 -13.31 -1.69
CA TRP A 25 -16.23 -14.09 -2.48
C TRP A 25 -14.82 -13.53 -2.29
N TYR A 26 -13.84 -14.42 -2.18
CA TYR A 26 -12.46 -14.08 -1.84
C TYR A 26 -11.49 -14.76 -2.79
N GLY A 27 -10.45 -14.05 -3.18
CA GLY A 27 -9.38 -14.57 -4.00
C GLY A 27 -8.28 -13.56 -4.20
N TYR A 28 -7.36 -13.87 -5.05
CA TYR A 28 -6.31 -12.96 -5.51
C TYR A 28 -5.94 -13.28 -6.96
N PRO A 29 -5.65 -12.27 -7.78
CA PRO A 29 -5.15 -12.47 -9.12
C PRO A 29 -3.71 -12.98 -9.07
N ASP A 30 -3.29 -13.76 -10.07
CA ASP A 30 -1.89 -14.20 -10.20
C ASP A 30 -1.04 -13.09 -10.79
N LEU A 31 -0.50 -12.23 -9.94
CA LEU A 31 0.37 -11.11 -10.29
C LEU A 31 1.87 -11.50 -10.29
N LYS A 32 2.20 -12.79 -10.43
CA LYS A 32 3.55 -13.36 -10.38
C LYS A 32 4.27 -13.13 -9.05
N ASN A 33 4.64 -11.89 -8.73
CA ASN A 33 5.44 -11.55 -7.54
C ASN A 33 4.65 -10.83 -6.43
N MET A 34 3.40 -10.49 -6.67
CA MET A 34 2.54 -9.79 -5.73
C MET A 34 1.20 -10.50 -5.60
N ARG A 35 0.64 -10.52 -4.40
CA ARG A 35 -0.71 -11.03 -4.15
C ARG A 35 -1.53 -9.90 -3.55
N LEU A 36 -2.57 -9.51 -4.25
CA LEU A 36 -3.56 -8.54 -3.78
C LEU A 36 -4.87 -9.28 -3.51
N ARG A 37 -5.34 -9.24 -2.28
CA ARG A 37 -6.63 -9.84 -1.94
C ARG A 37 -7.76 -9.06 -2.59
N LEU A 38 -8.69 -9.79 -3.16
CA LEU A 38 -9.94 -9.26 -3.68
C LEU A 38 -11.08 -9.83 -2.84
N GLU A 39 -11.93 -8.95 -2.35
CA GLU A 39 -13.16 -9.29 -1.64
C GLU A 39 -14.35 -8.73 -2.41
N TYR A 40 -15.08 -9.60 -3.08
CA TYR A 40 -16.34 -9.26 -3.74
C TYR A 40 -17.50 -9.51 -2.80
N HIS A 41 -18.47 -8.62 -2.79
CA HIS A 41 -19.77 -8.86 -2.17
C HIS A 41 -20.86 -8.72 -3.22
N VAL A 42 -21.56 -9.81 -3.49
CA VAL A 42 -22.63 -9.90 -4.48
C VAL A 42 -23.98 -9.92 -3.76
N GLU A 43 -24.85 -9.00 -4.12
CA GLU A 43 -26.21 -8.87 -3.57
C GLU A 43 -27.26 -8.86 -4.67
N LYS A 44 -28.46 -9.37 -4.39
CA LYS A 44 -29.60 -9.21 -5.29
C LYS A 44 -30.15 -7.79 -5.18
N ALA A 45 -30.33 -7.11 -6.30
CA ALA A 45 -30.88 -5.76 -6.34
C ALA A 45 -31.65 -5.52 -7.65
N GLY A 46 -32.85 -5.00 -7.57
CA GLY A 46 -33.61 -4.50 -8.73
C GLY A 46 -33.85 -5.52 -9.84
N GLY A 47 -33.98 -6.80 -9.51
CA GLY A 47 -34.16 -7.88 -10.50
C GLY A 47 -32.88 -8.41 -11.12
N GLY A 48 -31.72 -7.89 -10.69
CA GLY A 48 -30.36 -8.31 -11.08
C GLY A 48 -29.44 -8.46 -9.87
N TYR A 49 -28.18 -8.11 -10.06
CA TYR A 49 -27.15 -8.16 -9.02
C TYR A 49 -26.47 -6.81 -8.87
N GLN A 50 -26.05 -6.51 -7.65
CA GLN A 50 -25.12 -5.47 -7.31
C GLN A 50 -23.86 -6.10 -6.75
N VAL A 51 -22.69 -5.53 -7.08
CA VAL A 51 -21.40 -6.02 -6.61
C VAL A 51 -20.58 -4.87 -6.05
N THR A 52 -19.95 -5.12 -4.92
CA THR A 52 -18.88 -4.28 -4.41
C THR A 52 -17.58 -5.05 -4.34
N LEU A 53 -16.46 -4.35 -4.53
CA LEU A 53 -15.09 -4.87 -4.45
C LEU A 53 -14.32 -4.09 -3.38
N LYS A 54 -13.61 -4.82 -2.53
CA LYS A 54 -12.53 -4.28 -1.70
C LYS A 54 -11.20 -4.90 -2.13
N ILE A 55 -10.14 -4.09 -2.03
CA ILE A 55 -8.75 -4.52 -2.24
C ILE A 55 -7.98 -4.14 -0.96
N PRO A 56 -8.11 -4.94 0.13
CA PRO A 56 -7.62 -4.55 1.46
C PRO A 56 -6.12 -4.27 1.52
N ASP A 57 -5.36 -4.84 0.57
CA ASP A 57 -3.91 -4.64 0.50
C ASP A 57 -3.51 -3.31 -0.15
N LEU A 58 -4.46 -2.57 -0.75
CA LEU A 58 -4.23 -1.24 -1.33
C LEU A 58 -4.90 -0.12 -0.54
N SER A 59 -6.15 -0.32 -0.09
CA SER A 59 -6.88 0.70 0.65
C SER A 59 -8.12 0.13 1.34
N GLU A 60 -8.67 0.87 2.31
CA GLU A 60 -9.96 0.59 2.96
C GLU A 60 -11.17 0.94 2.07
N LYS A 61 -10.95 1.49 0.89
CA LYS A 61 -12.01 1.91 -0.03
C LYS A 61 -12.83 0.71 -0.51
N THR A 62 -14.14 0.91 -0.55
CA THR A 62 -15.08 -0.03 -1.18
C THR A 62 -15.51 0.53 -2.52
N TYR A 63 -15.25 -0.20 -3.58
CA TYR A 63 -15.61 0.15 -4.94
C TYR A 63 -16.96 -0.48 -5.29
N ARG A 64 -17.85 0.28 -5.90
CA ARG A 64 -19.15 -0.22 -6.37
C ARG A 64 -19.08 -0.48 -7.86
N ALA A 65 -19.66 -1.60 -8.31
CA ALA A 65 -19.73 -1.91 -9.73
C ALA A 65 -20.68 -0.96 -10.47
N ASP A 66 -20.24 -0.49 -11.64
CA ASP A 66 -21.04 0.32 -12.58
C ASP A 66 -21.96 -0.57 -13.40
N ALA A 67 -21.52 -1.79 -13.72
CA ALA A 67 -22.30 -2.78 -14.44
C ALA A 67 -22.02 -4.19 -13.94
N VAL A 68 -23.11 -4.97 -13.78
CA VAL A 68 -23.05 -6.38 -13.37
C VAL A 68 -23.99 -7.17 -14.27
N GLU A 69 -23.48 -8.22 -14.88
CA GLU A 69 -24.24 -9.14 -15.72
C GLU A 69 -23.97 -10.59 -15.29
N LEU A 70 -25.01 -11.38 -15.18
CA LEU A 70 -24.92 -12.83 -15.01
C LEU A 70 -25.68 -13.51 -16.15
N ALA A 71 -24.95 -14.09 -17.09
CA ALA A 71 -25.52 -14.84 -18.22
C ALA A 71 -24.74 -16.15 -18.41
N ASP A 72 -25.43 -17.25 -18.68
CA ASP A 72 -24.82 -18.56 -18.95
C ASP A 72 -23.77 -19.01 -17.92
N HIS A 73 -24.05 -18.79 -16.64
CA HIS A 73 -23.12 -19.02 -15.51
C HIS A 73 -21.84 -18.17 -15.53
N VAL A 74 -21.80 -17.10 -16.31
CA VAL A 74 -20.69 -16.14 -16.36
C VAL A 74 -21.12 -14.84 -15.68
N LEU A 75 -20.43 -14.49 -14.61
CA LEU A 75 -20.55 -13.21 -13.93
C LEU A 75 -19.54 -12.23 -14.53
N THR A 76 -20.04 -11.14 -15.14
CA THR A 76 -19.24 -10.02 -15.59
C THR A 76 -19.46 -8.84 -14.66
N VAL A 77 -18.36 -8.25 -14.15
CA VAL A 77 -18.38 -7.10 -13.24
C VAL A 77 -17.44 -6.02 -13.79
N ASN A 78 -17.97 -4.83 -14.02
CA ASN A 78 -17.17 -3.66 -14.39
C ASN A 78 -17.16 -2.65 -13.24
N ILE A 79 -15.98 -2.16 -12.88
CA ILE A 79 -15.77 -1.16 -11.83
C ILE A 79 -14.82 -0.08 -12.37
N ALA A 80 -15.38 1.00 -12.93
CA ALA A 80 -14.62 2.07 -13.57
C ALA A 80 -13.70 2.80 -12.57
N ASP A 81 -14.19 3.05 -11.37
CA ASP A 81 -13.44 3.73 -10.29
C ASP A 81 -12.23 2.92 -9.78
N ALA A 82 -12.20 1.61 -9.97
CA ALA A 82 -11.05 0.75 -9.70
C ALA A 82 -10.28 0.37 -10.98
N GLN A 83 -10.73 0.82 -12.14
CA GLN A 83 -10.21 0.45 -13.47
C GLN A 83 -10.14 -1.08 -13.67
N THR A 84 -11.16 -1.81 -13.18
CA THR A 84 -11.17 -3.27 -13.23
C THR A 84 -12.39 -3.80 -13.97
N ARG A 85 -12.18 -4.95 -14.61
CA ARG A 85 -13.24 -5.79 -15.16
C ARG A 85 -12.99 -7.24 -14.81
N SER A 86 -13.99 -7.94 -14.29
CA SER A 86 -13.92 -9.38 -14.00
C SER A 86 -14.89 -10.14 -14.88
N ILE A 87 -14.44 -11.26 -15.45
CA ILE A 87 -15.25 -12.19 -16.25
C ILE A 87 -15.04 -13.57 -15.65
N LEU A 88 -16.01 -14.04 -14.87
CA LEU A 88 -15.86 -15.18 -13.98
C LEU A 88 -16.96 -16.21 -14.24
N ARG A 89 -16.58 -17.43 -14.56
CA ARG A 89 -17.51 -18.55 -14.73
C ARG A 89 -17.69 -19.31 -13.42
N LEU A 90 -18.93 -19.54 -13.05
CA LEU A 90 -19.29 -20.39 -11.93
C LEU A 90 -18.94 -21.86 -12.28
N GLN A 91 -18.14 -22.48 -11.41
CA GLN A 91 -17.67 -23.85 -11.56
C GLN A 91 -18.59 -24.85 -10.84
N ALA A 92 -18.47 -26.13 -11.17
CA ALA A 92 -19.23 -27.19 -10.53
C ALA A 92 -18.94 -27.35 -9.03
N ASP A 93 -17.72 -26.97 -8.58
CA ASP A 93 -17.30 -26.96 -7.18
C ASP A 93 -17.81 -25.72 -6.41
N GLY A 94 -18.56 -24.85 -7.06
CA GLY A 94 -19.11 -23.63 -6.47
C GLY A 94 -18.11 -22.46 -6.42
N SER A 95 -16.93 -22.57 -7.02
CA SER A 95 -15.99 -21.45 -7.17
C SER A 95 -16.35 -20.58 -8.40
N LEU A 96 -15.81 -19.36 -8.46
CA LEU A 96 -15.84 -18.48 -9.63
C LEU A 96 -14.42 -18.39 -10.21
N LYS A 97 -14.23 -18.85 -11.45
CA LYS A 97 -12.93 -18.83 -12.12
C LYS A 97 -12.98 -18.08 -13.44
N GLY A 98 -11.95 -17.29 -13.73
CA GLY A 98 -11.86 -16.57 -14.98
C GLY A 98 -10.76 -15.52 -15.01
N THR A 99 -11.07 -14.36 -15.60
CA THR A 99 -10.11 -13.29 -15.84
C THR A 99 -10.44 -12.05 -15.03
N PHE A 100 -9.44 -11.43 -14.47
CA PHE A 100 -9.45 -10.12 -13.84
C PHE A 100 -8.59 -9.18 -14.68
N LEU A 101 -9.22 -8.19 -15.30
CA LEU A 101 -8.55 -7.14 -16.05
C LEU A 101 -8.31 -5.97 -15.09
N TRP A 102 -7.08 -5.50 -15.03
CA TRP A 102 -6.69 -4.34 -14.23
C TRP A 102 -5.62 -3.53 -14.95
N GLU A 103 -5.86 -2.24 -15.11
CA GLU A 103 -4.94 -1.33 -15.81
C GLU A 103 -4.49 -1.82 -17.19
N GLY A 104 -5.38 -2.51 -17.91
CA GLY A 104 -5.11 -3.03 -19.25
C GLY A 104 -4.39 -4.39 -19.31
N TYR A 105 -4.15 -5.03 -18.17
CA TYR A 105 -3.56 -6.36 -18.08
C TYR A 105 -4.56 -7.42 -17.62
N ASP A 106 -4.43 -8.62 -18.17
CA ASP A 106 -5.27 -9.77 -17.85
C ASP A 106 -4.57 -10.69 -16.85
N PHE A 107 -5.27 -11.04 -15.77
CA PHE A 107 -4.78 -11.96 -14.76
C PHE A 107 -5.77 -13.09 -14.54
N GLU A 108 -5.28 -14.30 -14.30
CA GLU A 108 -6.16 -15.38 -13.83
C GLU A 108 -6.68 -15.05 -12.43
N LEU A 109 -7.97 -15.31 -12.21
CA LEU A 109 -8.64 -15.12 -10.92
C LEU A 109 -9.49 -16.34 -10.57
N LEU A 110 -9.28 -16.83 -9.36
CA LEU A 110 -10.13 -17.81 -8.70
C LEU A 110 -10.71 -17.18 -7.43
N LEU A 111 -12.03 -17.12 -7.36
CA LEU A 111 -12.76 -16.69 -6.17
C LEU A 111 -13.44 -17.88 -5.50
N THR A 112 -13.32 -17.95 -4.19
CA THR A 112 -13.99 -18.94 -3.34
C THR A 112 -14.75 -18.28 -2.21
N ARG A 113 -15.51 -19.06 -1.43
CA ARG A 113 -16.20 -18.57 -0.23
C ARG A 113 -15.30 -18.44 0.99
N THR A 114 -14.07 -18.95 0.91
CA THR A 114 -13.12 -18.93 2.01
C THR A 114 -12.26 -17.67 1.95
N PRO A 115 -12.19 -16.86 3.00
CA PRO A 115 -11.32 -15.70 3.04
C PRO A 115 -9.85 -16.07 2.80
N VAL A 116 -9.15 -15.22 2.04
CA VAL A 116 -7.71 -15.36 1.82
C VAL A 116 -6.97 -14.81 3.04
N VAL A 117 -6.22 -15.67 3.71
CA VAL A 117 -5.39 -15.31 4.86
C VAL A 117 -3.92 -15.51 4.50
N PHE A 118 -3.15 -14.44 4.54
CA PHE A 118 -1.71 -14.52 4.38
C PHE A 118 -1.06 -14.87 5.72
N LYS A 119 -0.37 -16.01 5.76
CA LYS A 119 0.41 -16.38 6.95
C LYS A 119 1.57 -15.40 7.14
N ARG A 120 1.68 -14.82 8.34
CA ARG A 120 2.76 -13.90 8.75
C ARG A 120 3.50 -14.49 9.96
N PRO A 121 4.28 -15.57 9.78
CA PRO A 121 4.89 -16.29 10.89
C PRO A 121 5.95 -15.46 11.64
N GLN A 122 6.48 -14.41 11.01
CA GLN A 122 7.46 -13.50 11.61
C GLN A 122 6.84 -12.49 12.59
N THR A 123 5.52 -12.26 12.53
CA THR A 123 4.88 -11.29 13.42
C THR A 123 5.07 -11.71 14.88
N PRO A 124 5.71 -10.86 15.72
CA PRO A 124 5.97 -11.18 17.09
C PRO A 124 4.70 -11.43 17.88
N LYS A 125 4.77 -12.35 18.86
CA LYS A 125 3.65 -12.73 19.72
C LYS A 125 4.02 -12.57 21.17
N GLU A 126 3.07 -12.14 21.99
CA GLU A 126 3.23 -12.08 23.43
C GLU A 126 3.32 -13.49 24.06
N PRO A 127 3.99 -13.66 25.22
CA PRO A 127 4.68 -12.61 25.98
C PRO A 127 6.04 -12.26 25.35
N PHE A 128 6.37 -10.95 25.35
CA PHE A 128 7.68 -10.49 24.85
C PHE A 128 8.76 -10.65 25.93
N SER A 129 10.01 -10.91 25.51
CA SER A 129 11.20 -10.92 26.38
C SER A 129 11.85 -9.54 26.55
N TYR A 130 11.14 -8.48 26.22
CA TYR A 130 11.57 -7.08 26.25
C TYR A 130 10.40 -6.20 26.70
N HIS A 131 10.68 -4.95 27.05
CA HIS A 131 9.66 -3.97 27.40
C HIS A 131 9.04 -3.34 26.15
N SER A 132 7.75 -3.06 26.21
CA SER A 132 6.99 -2.38 25.15
C SER A 132 6.01 -1.40 25.78
N GLU A 133 6.04 -0.12 25.35
CA GLU A 133 5.26 0.98 25.88
C GLU A 133 4.67 1.81 24.75
N GLU A 134 3.37 2.08 24.82
CA GLU A 134 2.73 3.10 23.97
C GLU A 134 3.12 4.48 24.47
N VAL A 135 3.61 5.32 23.57
CA VAL A 135 4.13 6.65 23.92
C VAL A 135 3.52 7.73 23.05
N THR A 136 3.47 8.95 23.58
CA THR A 136 3.16 10.17 22.83
C THR A 136 4.17 11.25 23.17
N PHE A 137 4.51 12.07 22.18
CA PHE A 137 5.40 13.20 22.31
C PHE A 137 5.01 14.27 21.29
N GLN A 138 5.54 15.48 21.45
CA GLN A 138 5.23 16.60 20.56
C GLN A 138 6.40 16.93 19.65
N ASN A 139 6.11 17.23 18.40
CA ASN A 139 7.00 18.00 17.56
C ASN A 139 6.96 19.46 18.04
N ALA A 140 8.10 19.98 18.49
CA ALA A 140 8.17 21.31 19.07
C ALA A 140 8.00 22.44 18.03
N ASP A 141 8.26 22.17 16.76
CA ASP A 141 8.26 23.18 15.70
C ASP A 141 6.83 23.63 15.34
N ASP A 142 5.87 22.71 15.37
CA ASP A 142 4.48 22.99 14.97
C ASP A 142 3.44 22.48 15.98
N GLY A 143 3.86 21.86 17.08
CA GLY A 143 3.00 21.38 18.15
C GLY A 143 2.19 20.12 17.83
N VAL A 144 2.50 19.44 16.73
CA VAL A 144 1.84 18.17 16.38
C VAL A 144 2.20 17.09 17.40
N THR A 145 1.17 16.41 17.93
CA THR A 145 1.33 15.27 18.84
C THR A 145 1.54 14.00 18.01
N LEU A 146 2.68 13.36 18.22
CA LEU A 146 3.02 12.08 17.59
C LEU A 146 2.80 10.93 18.56
N ALA A 147 2.36 9.80 18.05
CA ALA A 147 2.13 8.57 18.82
C ALA A 147 3.00 7.42 18.29
N GLY A 148 3.56 6.66 19.19
CA GLY A 148 4.45 5.56 18.83
C GLY A 148 4.42 4.42 19.83
N THR A 149 5.29 3.44 19.58
CA THR A 149 5.59 2.36 20.51
C THR A 149 7.09 2.29 20.71
N LEU A 150 7.55 2.49 21.94
CA LEU A 150 8.92 2.29 22.36
C LEU A 150 9.09 0.84 22.82
N THR A 151 10.08 0.13 22.25
CA THR A 151 10.50 -1.18 22.72
C THR A 151 11.94 -1.12 23.18
N TRP A 152 12.28 -1.76 24.32
CA TRP A 152 13.65 -1.79 24.81
C TRP A 152 13.98 -3.09 25.56
N PRO A 153 15.28 -3.48 25.60
CA PRO A 153 15.72 -4.71 26.26
C PRO A 153 15.32 -4.77 27.73
N ALA A 154 15.01 -5.96 28.24
CA ALA A 154 14.69 -6.17 29.66
C ALA A 154 15.91 -6.07 30.60
N SER A 155 17.12 -5.86 30.09
CA SER A 155 18.37 -5.91 30.86
C SER A 155 18.59 -4.80 31.90
N GLY A 156 17.73 -3.78 31.95
CA GLY A 156 17.81 -2.66 32.90
C GLY A 156 18.99 -1.70 32.70
N ALA A 157 19.93 -1.98 31.80
CA ALA A 157 21.03 -1.08 31.44
C ALA A 157 20.60 -0.10 30.36
N ARG A 158 21.19 1.11 30.36
CA ARG A 158 21.00 2.06 29.26
C ARG A 158 21.47 1.45 27.95
N CYS A 159 20.59 1.43 26.96
CA CYS A 159 20.87 0.80 25.67
C CYS A 159 20.97 1.83 24.54
N LYS A 160 21.56 1.43 23.43
CA LYS A 160 21.49 2.16 22.16
C LYS A 160 20.06 2.15 21.65
N ALA A 161 19.69 3.16 20.90
CA ALA A 161 18.33 3.24 20.35
C ALA A 161 18.32 3.69 18.89
N VAL A 162 17.24 3.36 18.21
CA VAL A 162 16.95 3.84 16.86
C VAL A 162 15.49 4.29 16.74
N VAL A 163 15.28 5.35 15.98
CA VAL A 163 13.96 5.71 15.44
C VAL A 163 13.80 5.03 14.10
N LEU A 164 12.65 4.41 13.83
CA LEU A 164 12.28 3.86 12.52
C LEU A 164 11.48 4.91 11.77
N VAL A 165 11.98 5.35 10.62
CA VAL A 165 11.34 6.32 9.73
C VAL A 165 10.83 5.61 8.49
N SER A 166 9.53 5.75 8.23
CA SER A 166 8.80 5.10 7.15
C SER A 166 9.16 5.63 5.76
N GLY A 167 8.70 4.94 4.73
CA GLY A 167 8.77 5.38 3.33
C GLY A 167 7.61 6.30 2.96
N SER A 168 7.48 6.58 1.66
CA SER A 168 6.45 7.45 1.10
C SER A 168 5.04 6.98 1.39
N GLY A 169 4.13 7.97 1.51
CA GLY A 169 2.74 7.78 1.90
C GLY A 169 2.57 7.62 3.41
N GLY A 170 1.32 7.68 3.87
CA GLY A 170 1.02 7.56 5.29
C GLY A 170 1.14 6.13 5.80
N GLN A 171 2.06 5.91 6.74
CA GLN A 171 2.35 4.59 7.30
C GLN A 171 2.00 4.54 8.79
N ASP A 172 1.42 3.41 9.23
CA ASP A 172 1.34 3.13 10.66
C ASP A 172 2.73 2.82 11.25
N ARG A 173 2.87 2.91 12.55
CA ARG A 173 4.13 2.63 13.28
C ARG A 173 4.74 1.25 13.01
N ASN A 174 3.96 0.31 12.48
CA ASN A 174 4.42 -1.03 12.15
C ASN A 174 4.91 -1.16 10.71
N ASN A 175 4.72 -0.13 9.89
CA ASN A 175 4.91 -0.16 8.44
C ASN A 175 4.19 -1.39 7.85
N THR A 176 2.86 -1.40 8.08
CA THR A 176 2.00 -2.55 7.74
C THR A 176 1.69 -2.56 6.26
N PHE A 177 2.08 -3.62 5.58
CA PHE A 177 1.71 -3.88 4.19
C PHE A 177 1.23 -5.32 4.04
N SER A 178 0.04 -5.52 3.48
CA SER A 178 -0.59 -6.85 3.35
C SER A 178 -0.52 -7.67 4.66
N GLU A 179 -0.85 -7.06 5.80
CA GLU A 179 -0.76 -7.62 7.15
C GLU A 179 0.66 -7.95 7.63
N HIS A 180 1.70 -7.70 6.85
CA HIS A 180 3.08 -7.82 7.30
C HIS A 180 3.51 -6.53 8.00
N LYS A 181 3.91 -6.66 9.26
CA LYS A 181 4.30 -5.54 10.14
C LYS A 181 5.81 -5.43 10.20
N THR A 182 6.41 -4.91 9.12
CA THR A 182 7.86 -4.92 8.91
C THR A 182 8.63 -4.26 10.07
N PHE A 183 8.20 -3.09 10.51
CA PHE A 183 8.86 -2.39 11.61
C PHE A 183 8.64 -3.08 12.97
N PHE A 184 7.51 -3.74 13.17
CA PHE A 184 7.32 -4.51 14.40
C PHE A 184 8.24 -5.73 14.46
N VAL A 185 8.42 -6.44 13.34
CA VAL A 185 9.38 -7.56 13.25
C VAL A 185 10.81 -7.09 13.50
N LEU A 186 11.19 -5.95 12.90
CA LEU A 186 12.51 -5.37 13.10
C LEU A 186 12.73 -4.93 14.56
N ALA A 187 11.74 -4.28 15.16
CA ALA A 187 11.81 -3.83 16.55
C ALA A 187 11.91 -4.98 17.55
N ASP A 188 11.17 -6.08 17.33
CA ASP A 188 11.30 -7.31 18.13
C ASP A 188 12.72 -7.88 18.05
N TYR A 189 13.26 -7.98 16.84
CA TYR A 189 14.63 -8.45 16.65
C TYR A 189 15.66 -7.57 17.38
N LEU A 190 15.59 -6.26 17.17
CA LEU A 190 16.52 -5.29 17.77
C LEU A 190 16.43 -5.29 19.31
N ALA A 191 15.22 -5.33 19.89
CA ALA A 191 15.03 -5.37 21.33
C ALA A 191 15.65 -6.64 21.96
N ARG A 192 15.52 -7.79 21.30
CA ARG A 192 16.16 -9.05 21.71
C ARG A 192 17.69 -9.00 21.62
N HIS A 193 18.24 -8.09 20.80
CA HIS A 193 19.68 -7.92 20.60
C HIS A 193 20.25 -6.67 21.29
N GLY A 194 19.57 -6.14 22.30
CA GLY A 194 20.10 -5.07 23.13
C GLY A 194 19.91 -3.65 22.59
N ILE A 195 19.06 -3.43 21.60
CA ILE A 195 18.83 -2.14 20.94
C ILE A 195 17.36 -1.74 21.12
N ALA A 196 17.11 -0.57 21.69
CA ALA A 196 15.78 0.01 21.78
C ALA A 196 15.32 0.53 20.42
N THR A 197 14.01 0.57 20.22
CA THR A 197 13.40 1.01 18.95
C THR A 197 12.16 1.84 19.23
N LEU A 198 12.09 3.03 18.65
CA LEU A 198 10.87 3.83 18.60
C LEU A 198 10.27 3.74 17.20
N ARG A 199 9.06 3.22 17.14
CA ARG A 199 8.20 3.18 15.94
C ARG A 199 7.12 4.21 16.11
N VAL A 200 6.91 5.07 15.12
CA VAL A 200 5.97 6.19 15.19
C VAL A 200 4.92 6.04 14.08
N ASP A 201 3.66 6.32 14.39
CA ASP A 201 2.67 6.55 13.35
C ASP A 201 3.00 7.86 12.64
N ASP A 202 3.01 7.88 11.32
CA ASP A 202 3.25 9.09 10.57
C ASP A 202 2.21 10.16 10.91
N ARG A 203 2.55 11.41 10.70
CA ARG A 203 1.66 12.56 10.88
C ARG A 203 0.33 12.34 10.15
N GLY A 204 -0.78 12.50 10.86
CA GLY A 204 -2.14 12.27 10.34
C GLY A 204 -2.54 10.79 10.15
N VAL A 205 -1.73 9.85 10.66
CA VAL A 205 -2.00 8.41 10.59
C VAL A 205 -2.14 7.82 11.99
N GLY A 206 -2.92 6.77 12.14
CA GLY A 206 -3.09 6.01 13.37
C GLY A 206 -3.51 6.86 14.55
N LYS A 207 -2.62 7.01 15.57
CA LYS A 207 -2.85 7.84 16.74
C LYS A 207 -2.09 9.17 16.71
N SER A 208 -1.29 9.43 15.68
CA SER A 208 -0.61 10.71 15.49
C SER A 208 -1.57 11.78 14.98
N GLY A 209 -1.41 12.99 15.51
CA GLY A 209 -2.10 14.20 15.04
C GLY A 209 -1.55 14.72 13.72
N GLY A 210 -2.05 15.89 13.31
CA GLY A 210 -1.65 16.55 12.06
C GLY A 210 -2.49 16.14 10.86
N ASN A 211 -2.05 16.54 9.66
CA ASN A 211 -2.75 16.29 8.41
C ASN A 211 -1.77 15.76 7.35
N LEU A 212 -1.89 14.48 7.00
CA LEU A 212 -1.02 13.83 6.02
C LEU A 212 -1.05 14.51 4.64
N LYS A 213 -2.21 15.02 4.21
CA LYS A 213 -2.36 15.63 2.86
C LYS A 213 -1.63 16.96 2.72
N GLU A 214 -1.34 17.61 3.82
CA GLU A 214 -0.66 18.91 3.89
C GLU A 214 0.80 18.77 4.30
N SER A 215 1.26 17.52 4.49
CA SER A 215 2.60 17.21 4.99
C SER A 215 3.51 16.71 3.88
N GLY A 216 4.79 17.05 3.98
CA GLY A 216 5.83 16.63 3.06
C GLY A 216 7.07 16.11 3.77
N LEU A 217 8.15 15.93 3.00
CA LEU A 217 9.41 15.44 3.51
C LEU A 217 10.02 16.33 4.62
N PRO A 218 9.91 17.67 4.58
CA PRO A 218 10.34 18.53 5.69
C PRO A 218 9.62 18.24 7.01
N ASP A 219 8.32 17.94 6.95
CA ASP A 219 7.54 17.60 8.15
C ASP A 219 7.97 16.24 8.73
N ALA A 220 8.18 15.25 7.85
CA ALA A 220 8.69 13.94 8.25
C ALA A 220 10.10 14.05 8.90
N ASP A 221 10.94 14.94 8.40
CA ASP A 221 12.26 15.25 8.97
C ASP A 221 12.13 15.86 10.37
N ALA A 222 11.27 16.85 10.55
CA ALA A 222 11.02 17.49 11.85
C ALA A 222 10.41 16.48 12.87
N ASP A 223 9.50 15.62 12.42
CA ASP A 223 8.92 14.56 13.26
C ASP A 223 9.98 13.52 13.70
N ALA A 224 10.91 13.17 12.81
CA ALA A 224 12.03 12.28 13.15
C ALA A 224 13.00 12.92 14.15
N VAL A 225 13.28 14.22 14.02
CA VAL A 225 14.07 14.99 15.02
C VAL A 225 13.35 14.98 16.37
N ALA A 226 12.05 15.23 16.42
CA ALA A 226 11.25 15.17 17.64
C ALA A 226 11.31 13.78 18.29
N ALA A 227 11.21 12.71 17.49
CA ALA A 227 11.32 11.33 17.96
C ALA A 227 12.71 11.01 18.54
N VAL A 228 13.78 11.46 17.90
CA VAL A 228 15.15 11.33 18.40
C VAL A 228 15.33 12.10 19.73
N ASN A 229 14.82 13.32 19.83
CA ASN A 229 14.88 14.13 21.03
C ASN A 229 14.07 13.50 22.18
N TYR A 230 12.91 12.91 21.89
CA TYR A 230 12.15 12.13 22.85
C TYR A 230 12.96 10.95 23.41
N LEU A 231 13.61 10.16 22.55
CA LEU A 231 14.45 9.04 22.97
C LEU A 231 15.63 9.49 23.83
N LYS A 232 16.30 10.61 23.51
CA LYS A 232 17.43 11.14 24.28
C LYS A 232 17.06 11.53 25.72
N GLN A 233 15.77 11.77 26.00
CA GLN A 233 15.28 12.11 27.33
C GLN A 233 14.87 10.88 28.17
N ARG A 234 14.80 9.71 27.57
CA ARG A 234 14.38 8.48 28.24
C ARG A 234 15.50 7.92 29.13
N PRO A 235 15.20 7.52 30.39
CA PRO A 235 16.21 7.01 31.31
C PRO A 235 16.82 5.67 30.87
N GLU A 236 16.09 4.87 30.08
CA GLU A 236 16.54 3.58 29.56
C GLU A 236 17.53 3.72 28.39
N ILE A 237 17.63 4.92 27.80
CA ILE A 237 18.37 5.15 26.57
C ILE A 237 19.71 5.85 26.86
N ASN A 238 20.76 5.41 26.17
CA ASN A 238 22.00 6.16 26.09
C ASN A 238 21.84 7.28 25.05
N ALA A 239 21.72 8.52 25.51
CA ALA A 239 21.44 9.69 24.66
C ALA A 239 22.49 9.91 23.55
N ASP A 240 23.74 9.52 23.78
CA ASP A 240 24.84 9.65 22.81
C ASP A 240 24.83 8.55 21.74
N SER A 241 23.90 7.59 21.84
CA SER A 241 23.83 6.41 20.97
C SER A 241 22.43 6.24 20.36
N VAL A 242 21.75 7.34 20.03
CA VAL A 242 20.47 7.36 19.34
C VAL A 242 20.69 7.61 17.86
N GLY A 243 20.33 6.65 17.02
CA GLY A 243 20.40 6.76 15.56
C GLY A 243 19.04 6.66 14.88
N VAL A 244 19.05 6.63 13.55
CA VAL A 244 17.86 6.53 12.70
C VAL A 244 18.02 5.38 11.71
N ILE A 245 16.95 4.61 11.53
CA ILE A 245 16.80 3.66 10.42
C ILE A 245 15.71 4.20 9.50
N GLY A 246 16.09 4.66 8.31
CA GLY A 246 15.17 5.17 7.28
C GLY A 246 14.87 4.13 6.22
N HIS A 247 13.60 3.87 5.95
CA HIS A 247 13.15 2.97 4.89
C HIS A 247 12.69 3.78 3.68
N SER A 248 13.18 3.43 2.47
CA SER A 248 12.75 4.06 1.21
C SER A 248 12.90 5.60 1.30
N GLU A 249 11.83 6.38 1.22
CA GLU A 249 11.84 7.85 1.38
C GLU A 249 12.38 8.28 2.75
N GLY A 250 12.14 7.54 3.82
CA GLY A 250 12.73 7.79 5.14
C GLY A 250 14.26 7.75 5.17
N ALA A 251 14.90 7.18 4.14
CA ALA A 251 16.34 7.27 3.99
C ALA A 251 16.81 8.70 3.68
N PHE A 252 16.02 9.50 2.96
CA PHE A 252 16.34 10.92 2.73
C PHE A 252 16.29 11.72 4.03
N VAL A 253 15.33 11.42 4.91
CA VAL A 253 15.27 11.96 6.27
C VAL A 253 16.54 11.58 7.04
N ALA A 254 16.91 10.30 7.04
CA ALA A 254 18.12 9.84 7.72
C ALA A 254 19.39 10.52 7.17
N PHE A 255 19.52 10.70 5.85
CA PHE A 255 20.66 11.43 5.25
C PHE A 255 20.65 12.91 5.65
N SER A 256 19.49 13.57 5.67
CA SER A 256 19.33 14.95 6.11
C SER A 256 19.81 15.14 7.55
N MET A 257 19.33 14.29 8.47
CA MET A 257 19.73 14.31 9.89
C MET A 257 21.24 14.03 10.09
N ALA A 258 21.80 13.10 9.32
CA ALA A 258 23.23 12.80 9.36
C ALA A 258 24.08 13.99 8.87
N ALA A 259 23.65 14.65 7.78
CA ALA A 259 24.34 15.83 7.25
C ALA A 259 24.36 17.00 8.26
N ARG A 260 23.30 17.17 9.04
CA ARG A 260 23.21 18.15 10.13
C ARG A 260 23.88 17.69 11.43
N LYS A 261 24.40 16.45 11.48
CA LYS A 261 25.04 15.83 12.67
C LYS A 261 24.09 15.72 13.89
N GLU A 262 22.83 15.54 13.66
CA GLU A 262 21.80 15.39 14.72
C GLU A 262 21.81 14.00 15.35
N VAL A 263 22.33 13.02 14.60
CA VAL A 263 22.46 11.63 15.04
C VAL A 263 23.88 11.09 14.76
N PRO A 264 24.42 10.23 15.61
CA PRO A 264 25.77 9.70 15.48
C PRO A 264 25.88 8.63 14.37
N PHE A 265 24.80 8.01 13.98
CA PHE A 265 24.77 6.99 12.91
C PHE A 265 23.38 6.90 12.28
N ILE A 266 23.34 6.42 11.05
CA ILE A 266 22.14 6.09 10.33
C ILE A 266 22.25 4.69 9.69
N ILE A 267 21.11 4.09 9.41
CA ILE A 267 20.98 2.88 8.59
C ILE A 267 19.90 3.18 7.55
N THR A 268 20.14 2.84 6.31
CA THR A 268 19.14 2.98 5.24
C THR A 268 18.72 1.63 4.70
N LEU A 269 17.41 1.43 4.60
CA LEU A 269 16.78 0.23 4.04
C LEU A 269 16.12 0.61 2.73
N ALA A 270 16.63 0.09 1.61
CA ALA A 270 16.11 0.39 0.27
C ALA A 270 16.06 1.90 -0.05
N GLY A 271 17.00 2.67 0.51
CA GLY A 271 17.12 4.11 0.25
C GLY A 271 17.86 4.39 -1.04
N GLY A 272 17.48 5.47 -1.74
CA GLY A 272 18.17 5.92 -2.95
C GLY A 272 19.51 6.59 -2.62
N GLY A 273 20.58 6.21 -3.35
CA GLY A 273 21.88 6.87 -3.28
C GLY A 273 22.04 8.06 -4.25
N VAL A 274 20.95 8.53 -4.82
CA VAL A 274 20.86 9.65 -5.77
C VAL A 274 19.81 10.64 -5.31
N SER A 275 19.69 11.80 -5.98
CA SER A 275 18.61 12.75 -5.67
C SER A 275 17.23 12.11 -5.87
N GLY A 276 16.21 12.62 -5.17
CA GLY A 276 14.82 12.16 -5.33
C GLY A 276 14.33 12.28 -6.76
N SER A 277 14.70 13.37 -7.44
CA SER A 277 14.41 13.60 -8.86
C SER A 277 14.97 12.48 -9.74
N GLU A 278 16.24 12.14 -9.62
CA GLU A 278 16.88 11.08 -10.40
C GLU A 278 16.30 9.70 -10.04
N LEU A 279 16.07 9.45 -8.75
CA LEU A 279 15.46 8.20 -8.29
C LEU A 279 14.09 7.95 -8.94
N LEU A 280 13.22 8.95 -9.01
CA LEU A 280 11.91 8.84 -9.65
C LEU A 280 12.02 8.48 -11.14
N LEU A 281 12.97 9.07 -11.86
CA LEU A 281 13.21 8.74 -13.26
C LEU A 281 13.70 7.29 -13.43
N MET A 282 14.64 6.86 -12.57
CA MET A 282 15.17 5.50 -12.59
C MET A 282 14.10 4.45 -12.27
N GLN A 283 13.27 4.69 -11.25
CA GLN A 283 12.19 3.79 -10.86
C GLN A 283 11.14 3.65 -11.97
N ARG A 284 10.73 4.77 -12.58
CA ARG A 284 9.78 4.75 -13.69
C ARG A 284 10.34 4.02 -14.91
N ALA A 285 11.59 4.28 -15.27
CA ALA A 285 12.25 3.57 -16.36
C ALA A 285 12.29 2.05 -16.11
N ALA A 286 12.64 1.63 -14.89
CA ALA A 286 12.67 0.22 -14.52
C ALA A 286 11.29 -0.44 -14.60
N LEU A 287 10.25 0.23 -14.12
CA LEU A 287 8.86 -0.26 -14.18
C LEU A 287 8.37 -0.39 -15.63
N LEU A 288 8.59 0.63 -16.47
CA LEU A 288 8.21 0.61 -17.88
C LEU A 288 8.94 -0.52 -18.63
N LYS A 289 10.22 -0.73 -18.33
CA LYS A 289 11.02 -1.82 -18.93
C LYS A 289 10.50 -3.20 -18.56
N VAL A 290 10.16 -3.44 -17.27
CA VAL A 290 9.57 -4.70 -16.82
C VAL A 290 8.18 -4.93 -17.43
N SER A 291 7.44 -3.85 -17.70
CA SER A 291 6.15 -3.88 -18.41
C SER A 291 6.29 -4.09 -19.93
N GLY A 292 7.50 -4.28 -20.45
CA GLY A 292 7.73 -4.56 -21.88
C GLY A 292 7.69 -3.32 -22.77
N VAL A 293 7.75 -2.12 -22.20
CA VAL A 293 7.82 -0.87 -22.97
C VAL A 293 9.19 -0.75 -23.63
N LYS A 294 9.22 -0.32 -24.90
CA LYS A 294 10.44 -0.16 -25.68
C LYS A 294 11.33 0.94 -25.13
N GLU A 295 12.64 0.74 -25.22
CA GLU A 295 13.67 1.68 -24.70
C GLU A 295 13.51 3.09 -25.28
N ASP A 296 13.27 3.23 -26.59
CA ASP A 296 13.08 4.54 -27.24
C ASP A 296 11.92 5.35 -26.64
N PHE A 297 10.85 4.65 -26.19
CA PHE A 297 9.73 5.31 -25.51
C PHE A 297 10.13 5.72 -24.09
N ILE A 298 10.86 4.86 -23.37
CA ILE A 298 11.34 5.13 -22.00
C ILE A 298 12.25 6.36 -21.99
N GLU A 299 13.16 6.48 -22.95
CA GLU A 299 14.04 7.65 -23.07
C GLU A 299 13.26 8.94 -23.34
N LYS A 300 12.31 8.91 -24.26
CA LYS A 300 11.43 10.05 -24.55
C LYS A 300 10.60 10.43 -23.35
N TYR A 301 10.01 9.44 -22.68
CA TYR A 301 9.22 9.64 -21.48
C TYR A 301 10.06 10.31 -20.37
N ASN A 302 11.26 9.78 -20.08
CA ASN A 302 12.15 10.35 -19.07
C ASN A 302 12.58 11.78 -19.42
N ASN A 303 12.77 12.09 -20.71
CA ASN A 303 13.08 13.46 -21.13
C ASN A 303 11.92 14.43 -20.83
N TYR A 304 10.68 14.04 -21.09
CA TYR A 304 9.51 14.85 -20.69
C TYR A 304 9.41 14.99 -19.17
N MET A 305 9.67 13.93 -18.43
CA MET A 305 9.59 13.96 -16.96
C MET A 305 10.69 14.82 -16.34
N ARG A 306 11.89 14.89 -16.89
CA ARG A 306 12.92 15.86 -16.47
C ARG A 306 12.45 17.28 -16.67
N GLN A 307 11.92 17.61 -17.85
CA GLN A 307 11.37 18.94 -18.11
C GLN A 307 10.20 19.27 -17.18
N ALA A 308 9.36 18.28 -16.85
CA ALA A 308 8.30 18.43 -15.88
C ALA A 308 8.83 18.74 -14.47
N GLN A 309 9.87 18.06 -14.04
CA GLN A 309 10.54 18.33 -12.76
C GLN A 309 11.14 19.75 -12.73
N ASP A 310 11.76 20.20 -13.82
CA ASP A 310 12.28 21.58 -13.93
C ASP A 310 11.15 22.59 -13.85
N ILE A 311 10.01 22.36 -14.48
CA ILE A 311 8.82 23.21 -14.39
C ILE A 311 8.32 23.28 -12.94
N VAL A 312 8.24 22.16 -12.24
CA VAL A 312 7.82 22.11 -10.83
C VAL A 312 8.74 22.97 -9.97
N LEU A 313 10.05 22.77 -10.08
CA LEU A 313 11.06 23.51 -9.31
C LEU A 313 11.06 25.04 -9.57
N GLN A 314 10.64 25.46 -10.78
CA GLN A 314 10.62 26.86 -11.18
C GLN A 314 9.25 27.53 -11.04
N SER A 315 8.21 26.78 -10.67
CA SER A 315 6.86 27.31 -10.53
C SER A 315 6.63 27.85 -9.12
N GLY A 316 6.09 29.05 -9.01
CA GLY A 316 5.78 29.68 -7.73
C GLY A 316 4.43 29.25 -7.13
N ASP A 317 3.58 28.60 -7.93
CA ASP A 317 2.26 28.12 -7.52
C ASP A 317 1.78 26.94 -8.38
N ALA A 318 0.85 26.15 -7.84
CA ALA A 318 0.33 24.96 -8.49
C ALA A 318 -0.39 25.25 -9.83
N ALA A 319 -1.13 26.36 -9.94
CA ALA A 319 -1.87 26.71 -11.15
C ALA A 319 -0.91 27.06 -12.31
N THR A 320 0.16 27.79 -12.02
CA THR A 320 1.24 28.07 -12.99
C THR A 320 1.96 26.79 -13.40
N CYS A 321 2.23 25.91 -12.44
CA CYS A 321 2.84 24.61 -12.70
C CYS A 321 1.97 23.78 -13.65
N GLU A 322 0.69 23.58 -13.33
CA GLU A 322 -0.25 22.80 -14.14
C GLU A 322 -0.39 23.35 -15.56
N ARG A 323 -0.47 24.67 -15.73
CA ARG A 323 -0.53 25.30 -17.06
C ARG A 323 0.71 25.00 -17.88
N LYS A 324 1.92 25.16 -17.32
CA LYS A 324 3.17 24.87 -18.02
C LYS A 324 3.32 23.37 -18.35
N LEU A 325 2.90 22.50 -17.46
CA LEU A 325 2.87 21.05 -17.71
C LEU A 325 1.87 20.70 -18.81
N THR A 326 0.71 21.37 -18.86
CA THR A 326 -0.26 21.20 -19.94
C THR A 326 0.35 21.57 -21.29
N GLU A 327 1.09 22.68 -21.36
CA GLU A 327 1.81 23.12 -22.56
C GLU A 327 2.90 22.10 -22.98
N LEU A 328 3.70 21.61 -22.03
CA LEU A 328 4.74 20.59 -22.24
C LEU A 328 4.16 19.28 -22.78
N PHE A 329 3.06 18.81 -22.22
CA PHE A 329 2.46 17.52 -22.56
C PHE A 329 1.55 17.57 -23.79
N ASN A 330 1.18 18.74 -24.27
CA ASN A 330 0.31 18.89 -25.44
C ASN A 330 0.91 18.22 -26.68
N GLY A 331 0.11 17.40 -27.37
CA GLY A 331 0.55 16.63 -28.53
C GLY A 331 1.48 15.44 -28.22
N THR A 332 1.66 15.09 -26.95
CA THR A 332 2.44 13.92 -26.50
C THR A 332 1.51 12.80 -25.95
N PRO A 333 2.02 11.58 -25.75
CA PRO A 333 1.27 10.54 -25.04
C PRO A 333 0.89 10.90 -23.59
N LEU A 334 1.46 11.97 -23.02
CA LEU A 334 1.18 12.47 -21.68
C LEU A 334 0.08 13.56 -21.67
N ALA A 335 -0.54 13.85 -22.81
CA ALA A 335 -1.63 14.82 -22.90
C ALA A 335 -2.74 14.47 -21.90
N GLY A 336 -3.19 15.47 -21.13
CA GLY A 336 -4.19 15.29 -20.08
C GLY A 336 -3.65 14.84 -18.72
N GLN A 337 -2.34 14.59 -18.55
CA GLN A 337 -1.74 14.17 -17.28
C GLN A 337 -1.16 15.33 -16.44
N ALA A 338 -1.31 16.58 -16.89
CA ALA A 338 -0.70 17.73 -16.22
C ALA A 338 -1.18 17.90 -14.77
N ALA A 339 -2.50 17.84 -14.53
CA ALA A 339 -3.07 17.97 -13.18
C ALA A 339 -2.57 16.89 -12.23
N ALA A 340 -2.57 15.61 -12.67
CA ALA A 340 -2.06 14.50 -11.89
C ALA A 340 -0.55 14.61 -11.61
N THR A 341 0.23 15.08 -12.60
CA THR A 341 1.67 15.33 -12.44
C THR A 341 1.93 16.49 -11.48
N THR A 342 1.16 17.56 -11.55
CA THR A 342 1.24 18.66 -10.57
C THR A 342 0.99 18.14 -9.18
N GLN A 343 -0.10 17.42 -8.95
CA GLN A 343 -0.44 16.88 -7.63
C GLN A 343 0.62 15.93 -7.08
N GLN A 344 1.33 15.21 -7.94
CA GLN A 344 2.35 14.24 -7.54
C GLN A 344 3.72 14.86 -7.25
N LEU A 345 4.09 15.92 -7.97
CA LEU A 345 5.45 16.47 -7.93
C LEU A 345 5.55 17.82 -7.23
N TYR A 346 4.45 18.62 -7.21
CA TYR A 346 4.39 19.94 -6.59
C TYR A 346 3.86 19.85 -5.17
#